data_76a1b97283c1d1c8392c01affe576025
#
_entry.id   76a1b97283c1d1c8392c01affe576025
#
_cell.length_a   1.000
_cell.length_b   1.000
_cell.length_c   1.000
_cell.angle_alpha   90.00
_cell.angle_beta   90.00
_cell.angle_gamma   90.00
#
_symmetry.space_group_name_H-M   'P 1'
#
loop_
_entity.id
_entity.type
_entity.pdbx_description
1 polymer ?
#
loop_
_entity_poly.entity_id
_entity_poly.type
_entity_poly.pdbx_seq_one_letter_code
_entity_poly.pdbx_strand_id
1 'polypeptide(L)'
;NLPVLIVDDDEVVCESTHIMLRDLGMKPEYVLSGREAVDRLVDAEAAGEQFFAVIIDWIMPGMDGVQTIREIRKRTNGDVPIIVISAYDWTEIEKEARQAGASFFVSKPLFKSRLKQLFVELLGAEPAQKDIEEKLDVSEVDLSGKRGLLAEDNDLNAEVAAAFLEAAGFELERALNGQEAFEMVRDHEPGYCDCVFMDMQMPVMNAVSY
;
A
#
# COMPACT_ATOMS: atom_id res chain seq x y z
N ASN A 1 -15.53 -5.02 -17.17
CA ASN A 1 -15.25 -3.75 -16.47
C ASN A 1 -16.09 -3.70 -15.20
N LEU A 2 -15.52 -4.09 -14.06
CA LEU A 2 -16.19 -4.11 -12.76
C LEU A 2 -16.01 -2.75 -12.08
N PRO A 3 -17.08 -2.08 -11.61
CA PRO A 3 -16.99 -0.78 -10.95
C PRO A 3 -16.38 -0.92 -9.55
N VAL A 4 -15.39 -0.11 -9.22
CA VAL A 4 -14.71 -0.08 -7.92
C VAL A 4 -14.69 1.35 -7.39
N LEU A 5 -15.14 1.56 -6.16
CA LEU A 5 -15.08 2.85 -5.49
C LEU A 5 -13.81 2.93 -4.61
N ILE A 6 -13.05 3.99 -4.76
CA ILE A 6 -11.87 4.32 -3.94
C ILE A 6 -12.25 5.43 -2.98
N VAL A 7 -11.86 5.32 -1.73
CA VAL A 7 -12.16 6.30 -0.67
C VAL A 7 -10.87 6.57 0.11
N ASP A 8 -10.27 7.73 -0.11
CA ASP A 8 -9.06 8.19 0.56
C ASP A 8 -9.08 9.72 0.55
N ASP A 9 -8.65 10.40 1.61
CA ASP A 9 -8.64 11.86 1.69
C ASP A 9 -7.47 12.49 0.91
N ASP A 10 -6.50 11.69 0.49
CA ASP A 10 -5.40 12.10 -0.38
C ASP A 10 -5.73 11.85 -1.87
N GLU A 11 -5.95 12.92 -2.61
CA GLU A 11 -6.27 12.87 -4.04
C GLU A 11 -5.16 12.19 -4.87
N VAL A 12 -3.88 12.35 -4.49
CA VAL A 12 -2.74 11.73 -5.19
C VAL A 12 -2.77 10.22 -5.01
N VAL A 13 -3.13 9.74 -3.82
CA VAL A 13 -3.32 8.31 -3.54
C VAL A 13 -4.52 7.78 -4.33
N CYS A 14 -5.62 8.52 -4.37
CA CYS A 14 -6.79 8.18 -5.18
C CYS A 14 -6.45 8.05 -6.66
N GLU A 15 -5.75 9.02 -7.25
CA GLU A 15 -5.36 9.01 -8.65
C GLU A 15 -4.42 7.84 -8.98
N SER A 16 -3.42 7.59 -8.15
CA SER A 16 -2.48 6.47 -8.36
C SER A 16 -3.19 5.12 -8.29
N THR A 17 -4.08 4.95 -7.32
CA THR A 17 -4.91 3.74 -7.18
C THR A 17 -5.88 3.58 -8.35
N HIS A 18 -6.48 4.69 -8.81
CA HIS A 18 -7.35 4.71 -9.99
C HIS A 18 -6.61 4.21 -11.24
N ILE A 19 -5.38 4.68 -11.49
CA ILE A 19 -4.57 4.23 -12.62
C ILE A 19 -4.29 2.73 -12.51
N MET A 20 -3.87 2.25 -11.34
CA MET A 20 -3.57 0.83 -11.12
C MET A 20 -4.80 -0.06 -11.40
N LEU A 21 -5.97 0.34 -10.92
CA LEU A 21 -7.22 -0.41 -11.11
C LEU A 21 -7.68 -0.41 -12.58
N ARG A 22 -7.55 0.72 -13.26
CA ARG A 22 -7.85 0.82 -14.69
C ARG A 22 -6.96 -0.10 -15.51
N ASP A 23 -5.68 -0.18 -15.18
CA ASP A 23 -4.71 -1.08 -15.82
C ASP A 23 -5.02 -2.57 -15.57
N LEU A 24 -5.75 -2.88 -14.49
CA LEU A 24 -6.29 -4.21 -14.21
C LEU A 24 -7.63 -4.48 -14.92
N GLY A 25 -8.12 -3.54 -15.74
CA GLY A 25 -9.38 -3.68 -16.49
C GLY A 25 -10.63 -3.37 -15.67
N MET A 26 -10.49 -2.75 -14.50
CA MET A 26 -11.61 -2.29 -13.68
C MET A 26 -12.17 -0.96 -14.18
N LYS A 27 -13.31 -0.54 -13.64
CA LYS A 27 -13.91 0.79 -13.83
C LYS A 27 -13.89 1.51 -12.49
N PRO A 28 -12.74 2.12 -12.10
CA PRO A 28 -12.62 2.82 -10.83
C PRO A 28 -13.26 4.21 -10.89
N GLU A 29 -13.80 4.65 -9.76
CA GLU A 29 -14.08 6.04 -9.42
C GLU A 29 -13.62 6.31 -8.01
N TYR A 30 -13.42 7.58 -7.61
CA TYR A 30 -12.97 7.90 -6.26
C TYR A 30 -13.73 9.06 -5.66
N VAL A 31 -13.75 9.08 -4.34
CA VAL A 31 -14.27 10.14 -3.49
C VAL A 31 -13.26 10.43 -2.37
N LEU A 32 -13.26 11.66 -1.85
CA LEU A 32 -12.24 12.14 -0.92
C LEU A 32 -12.68 12.11 0.55
N SER A 33 -13.82 11.51 0.86
CA SER A 33 -14.30 11.39 2.23
C SER A 33 -15.24 10.20 2.43
N GLY A 34 -15.30 9.71 3.68
CA GLY A 34 -16.24 8.65 4.04
C GLY A 34 -17.70 9.05 3.83
N ARG A 35 -18.06 10.31 4.03
CA ARG A 35 -19.42 10.81 3.79
C ARG A 35 -19.81 10.73 2.33
N GLU A 36 -18.96 11.21 1.43
CA GLU A 36 -19.17 11.11 -0.01
C GLU A 36 -19.29 9.65 -0.46
N ALA A 37 -18.49 8.74 0.13
CA ALA A 37 -18.57 7.32 -0.16
C ALA A 37 -19.94 6.73 0.20
N VAL A 38 -20.45 7.06 1.38
CA VAL A 38 -21.79 6.61 1.82
C VAL A 38 -22.87 7.13 0.88
N ASP A 39 -22.86 8.43 0.58
CA ASP A 39 -23.87 9.05 -0.30
C ASP A 39 -23.78 8.48 -1.73
N ARG A 40 -22.56 8.29 -2.27
CA ARG A 40 -22.36 7.68 -3.60
C ARG A 40 -22.90 6.25 -3.70
N LEU A 41 -22.71 5.44 -2.65
CA LEU A 41 -23.19 4.06 -2.62
C LEU A 41 -24.72 3.99 -2.47
N VAL A 42 -25.31 4.89 -1.69
CA VAL A 42 -26.78 5.01 -1.58
C VAL A 42 -27.38 5.43 -2.92
N ASP A 43 -26.78 6.40 -3.61
CA ASP A 43 -27.25 6.86 -4.92
C ASP A 43 -27.12 5.76 -5.97
N ALA A 44 -26.03 4.99 -5.96
CA ALA A 44 -25.83 3.84 -6.84
C ALA A 44 -26.93 2.78 -6.64
N GLU A 45 -27.20 2.42 -5.38
CA GLU A 45 -28.24 1.45 -5.06
C GLU A 45 -29.63 1.94 -5.53
N ALA A 46 -29.95 3.21 -5.31
CA ALA A 46 -31.20 3.80 -5.78
C ALA A 46 -31.33 3.79 -7.32
N ALA A 47 -30.21 3.90 -8.03
CA ALA A 47 -30.14 3.81 -9.49
C ALA A 47 -30.10 2.36 -10.02
N GLY A 48 -30.05 1.36 -9.15
CA GLY A 48 -29.89 -0.05 -9.53
C GLY A 48 -28.48 -0.40 -10.00
N GLU A 49 -27.49 0.45 -9.71
CA GLU A 49 -26.07 0.22 -9.95
C GLU A 49 -25.45 -0.51 -8.76
N GLN A 50 -24.47 -1.38 -9.03
CA GLN A 50 -23.76 -2.10 -7.97
C GLN A 50 -22.25 -1.96 -8.16
N PHE A 51 -21.56 -1.58 -7.09
CA PHE A 51 -20.12 -1.66 -7.04
C PHE A 51 -19.67 -3.11 -6.81
N PHE A 52 -18.62 -3.50 -7.49
CA PHE A 52 -17.96 -4.79 -7.31
C PHE A 52 -17.18 -4.84 -5.98
N ALA A 53 -16.51 -3.74 -5.63
CA ALA A 53 -15.79 -3.59 -4.39
C ALA A 53 -15.63 -2.10 -4.01
N VAL A 54 -15.40 -1.84 -2.73
CA VAL A 54 -15.04 -0.53 -2.18
C VAL A 54 -13.66 -0.66 -1.52
N ILE A 55 -12.76 0.24 -1.83
CA ILE A 55 -11.43 0.33 -1.21
C ILE A 55 -11.42 1.57 -0.33
N ILE A 56 -11.19 1.41 0.98
CA ILE A 56 -11.31 2.50 1.96
C ILE A 56 -10.02 2.66 2.74
N ASP A 57 -9.48 3.88 2.80
CA ASP A 57 -8.42 4.19 3.76
C ASP A 57 -8.94 4.13 5.20
N TRP A 58 -8.12 3.57 6.07
CA TRP A 58 -8.45 3.44 7.49
C TRP A 58 -8.52 4.80 8.19
N ILE A 59 -7.59 5.70 7.90
CA ILE A 59 -7.46 7.00 8.56
C ILE A 59 -7.86 8.11 7.60
N MET A 60 -9.00 8.70 7.86
CA MET A 60 -9.49 9.88 7.15
C MET A 60 -10.03 10.91 8.13
N PRO A 61 -9.91 12.22 7.82
CA PRO A 61 -10.46 13.27 8.67
C PRO A 61 -11.99 13.24 8.68
N GLY A 62 -12.56 13.54 9.83
CA GLY A 62 -14.02 13.65 10.04
C GLY A 62 -14.70 12.29 10.22
N MET A 63 -14.84 11.49 9.17
CA MET A 63 -15.40 10.15 9.23
C MET A 63 -14.32 9.15 8.84
N ASP A 64 -13.79 8.41 9.81
CA ASP A 64 -12.78 7.39 9.60
C ASP A 64 -13.30 6.15 8.84
N GLY A 65 -12.37 5.24 8.50
CA GLY A 65 -12.72 4.04 7.73
C GLY A 65 -13.76 3.17 8.43
N VAL A 66 -13.66 2.98 9.76
CA VAL A 66 -14.61 2.17 10.54
C VAL A 66 -16.02 2.78 10.54
N GLN A 67 -16.08 4.08 10.79
CA GLN A 67 -17.36 4.81 10.79
C GLN A 67 -18.00 4.77 9.40
N THR A 68 -17.18 4.92 8.36
CA THR A 68 -17.61 4.85 6.96
C THR A 68 -18.21 3.46 6.66
N ILE A 69 -17.54 2.39 7.04
CA ILE A 69 -18.03 1.02 6.83
C ILE A 69 -19.35 0.80 7.55
N ARG A 70 -19.45 1.22 8.82
CA ARG A 70 -20.69 1.09 9.61
C ARG A 70 -21.87 1.85 8.98
N GLU A 71 -21.62 3.08 8.49
CA GLU A 71 -22.68 3.86 7.82
C GLU A 71 -23.05 3.27 6.46
N ILE A 72 -22.11 2.75 5.68
CA ILE A 72 -22.42 2.01 4.45
C ILE A 72 -23.33 0.82 4.77
N ARG A 73 -22.94 -0.05 5.71
CA ARG A 73 -23.69 -1.26 6.07
C ARG A 73 -25.08 -0.95 6.62
N LYS A 74 -25.25 0.21 7.26
CA LYS A 74 -26.54 0.65 7.81
C LYS A 74 -27.48 1.28 6.77
N ARG A 75 -26.92 1.94 5.75
CA ARG A 75 -27.69 2.73 4.78
C ARG A 75 -27.88 2.06 3.43
N THR A 76 -27.13 0.98 3.17
CA THR A 76 -27.27 0.16 1.96
C THR A 76 -27.74 -1.24 2.31
N ASN A 77 -28.45 -1.89 1.40
CA ASN A 77 -28.90 -3.28 1.55
C ASN A 77 -27.89 -4.28 0.94
N GLY A 78 -26.83 -3.77 0.32
CA GLY A 78 -25.85 -4.58 -0.41
C GLY A 78 -24.69 -5.05 0.47
N ASP A 79 -24.25 -6.28 0.24
CA ASP A 79 -23.05 -6.86 0.83
C ASP A 79 -21.81 -6.57 -0.04
N VAL A 80 -21.67 -5.31 -0.54
CA VAL A 80 -20.51 -4.94 -1.34
C VAL A 80 -19.22 -5.25 -0.56
N PRO A 81 -18.25 -5.99 -1.15
CA PRO A 81 -16.99 -6.26 -0.50
C PRO A 81 -16.24 -4.97 -0.19
N ILE A 82 -15.81 -4.82 1.06
CA ILE A 82 -15.05 -3.66 1.51
C ILE A 82 -13.63 -4.10 1.84
N ILE A 83 -12.66 -3.48 1.16
CA ILE A 83 -11.22 -3.65 1.34
C ILE A 83 -10.70 -2.45 2.13
N VAL A 84 -10.13 -2.69 3.29
CA VAL A 84 -9.52 -1.63 4.11
C VAL A 84 -8.03 -1.56 3.82
N ILE A 85 -7.52 -0.34 3.61
CA ILE A 85 -6.10 -0.06 3.46
C ILE A 85 -5.60 0.68 4.69
N SER A 86 -4.43 0.30 5.24
CA SER A 86 -3.82 0.99 6.37
C SER A 86 -2.29 0.92 6.33
N ALA A 87 -1.65 1.95 6.88
CA ALA A 87 -0.21 1.97 7.13
C ALA A 87 0.20 1.35 8.48
N TYR A 88 -0.76 1.00 9.33
CA TYR A 88 -0.53 0.55 10.70
C TYR A 88 -0.64 -0.97 10.85
N ASP A 89 -0.07 -1.48 11.96
CA ASP A 89 -0.13 -2.90 12.33
C ASP A 89 -1.60 -3.34 12.56
N TRP A 90 -1.98 -4.44 11.93
CA TRP A 90 -3.36 -4.90 11.77
C TRP A 90 -3.99 -5.48 13.03
N THR A 91 -3.21 -5.84 14.06
CA THR A 91 -3.64 -6.70 15.14
C THR A 91 -4.81 -6.13 15.96
N GLU A 92 -4.85 -4.81 16.16
CA GLU A 92 -5.96 -4.15 16.86
C GLU A 92 -7.06 -3.67 15.88
N ILE A 93 -6.66 -3.18 14.73
CA ILE A 93 -7.50 -2.59 13.68
C ILE A 93 -8.38 -3.66 13.02
N GLU A 94 -7.82 -4.82 12.71
CA GLU A 94 -8.50 -5.90 11.97
C GLU A 94 -9.78 -6.36 12.67
N LYS A 95 -9.73 -6.53 13.98
CA LYS A 95 -10.89 -6.98 14.75
C LYS A 95 -12.04 -5.99 14.68
N GLU A 96 -11.75 -4.71 14.82
CA GLU A 96 -12.77 -3.66 14.77
C GLU A 96 -13.34 -3.50 13.35
N ALA A 97 -12.49 -3.51 12.34
CA ALA A 97 -12.90 -3.39 10.96
C ALA A 97 -13.73 -4.60 10.48
N ARG A 98 -13.37 -5.83 10.90
CA ARG A 98 -14.18 -7.03 10.63
C ARG A 98 -15.56 -6.94 11.29
N GLN A 99 -15.63 -6.47 12.54
CA GLN A 99 -16.91 -6.26 13.23
C GLN A 99 -17.76 -5.17 12.57
N ALA A 100 -17.13 -4.18 11.94
CA ALA A 100 -17.83 -3.17 11.15
C ALA A 100 -18.34 -3.68 9.80
N GLY A 101 -17.83 -4.82 9.31
CA GLY A 101 -18.22 -5.44 8.05
C GLY A 101 -17.19 -5.31 6.93
N ALA A 102 -15.91 -5.09 7.25
CA ALA A 102 -14.82 -5.18 6.28
C ALA A 102 -14.59 -6.62 5.84
N SER A 103 -14.28 -6.82 4.57
CA SER A 103 -14.06 -8.14 3.97
C SER A 103 -12.58 -8.49 3.88
N PHE A 104 -11.75 -7.52 3.50
CA PHE A 104 -10.32 -7.70 3.24
C PHE A 104 -9.48 -6.56 3.80
N PHE A 105 -8.20 -6.85 3.98
CA PHE A 105 -7.22 -5.93 4.56
C PHE A 105 -5.95 -5.90 3.71
N VAL A 106 -5.42 -4.69 3.47
CA VAL A 106 -4.19 -4.48 2.72
C VAL A 106 -3.33 -3.43 3.41
N SER A 107 -2.05 -3.71 3.59
CA SER A 107 -1.09 -2.73 4.08
C SER A 107 -0.68 -1.74 2.98
N LYS A 108 -0.49 -0.47 3.34
CA LYS A 108 0.22 0.50 2.48
C LYS A 108 1.73 0.14 2.50
N PRO A 109 2.44 0.26 1.39
CA PRO A 109 2.01 0.76 0.09
C PRO A 109 1.19 -0.26 -0.72
N LEU A 110 0.24 0.26 -1.50
CA LEU A 110 -0.64 -0.55 -2.31
C LEU A 110 0.04 -0.97 -3.62
N PHE A 111 0.25 -2.27 -3.80
CA PHE A 111 0.85 -2.81 -5.02
C PHE A 111 -0.18 -3.40 -5.97
N LYS A 112 0.05 -3.24 -7.28
CA LYS A 112 -0.83 -3.75 -8.34
C LYS A 112 -0.99 -5.28 -8.28
N SER A 113 0.07 -6.02 -7.94
CA SER A 113 0.05 -7.47 -7.73
C SER A 113 -0.90 -7.87 -6.60
N ARG A 114 -0.88 -7.14 -5.49
CA ARG A 114 -1.75 -7.39 -4.34
C ARG A 114 -3.21 -7.12 -4.65
N LEU A 115 -3.51 -6.03 -5.37
CA LEU A 115 -4.87 -5.74 -5.84
C LEU A 115 -5.38 -6.82 -6.79
N LYS A 116 -4.56 -7.25 -7.75
CA LYS A 116 -4.92 -8.34 -8.67
C LYS A 116 -5.30 -9.61 -7.92
N GLN A 117 -4.51 -9.99 -6.93
CA GLN A 117 -4.76 -11.15 -6.08
C GLN A 117 -6.11 -11.06 -5.36
N LEU A 118 -6.36 -9.93 -4.69
CA LEU A 118 -7.63 -9.71 -3.97
C LEU A 118 -8.84 -9.79 -4.89
N PHE A 119 -8.76 -9.25 -6.10
CA PHE A 119 -9.88 -9.32 -7.03
C PHE A 119 -10.09 -10.73 -7.59
N VAL A 120 -9.03 -11.51 -7.78
CA VAL A 120 -9.16 -12.93 -8.14
C VAL A 120 -9.87 -13.70 -7.02
N GLU A 121 -9.51 -13.45 -5.77
CA GLU A 121 -10.15 -14.05 -4.60
C GLU A 121 -11.63 -13.63 -4.49
N LEU A 122 -11.93 -12.34 -4.68
CA LEU A 122 -13.30 -11.81 -4.69
C LEU A 122 -14.17 -12.40 -5.80
N LEU A 123 -13.59 -12.76 -6.94
CA LEU A 123 -14.28 -13.40 -8.04
C LEU A 123 -14.51 -14.89 -7.81
N GLY A 124 -14.09 -15.44 -6.66
CA GLY A 124 -14.21 -16.87 -6.35
C GLY A 124 -13.36 -17.76 -7.26
N ALA A 125 -12.44 -17.19 -8.02
CA ALA A 125 -11.44 -17.96 -8.72
C ALA A 125 -10.43 -18.47 -7.69
N GLU A 126 -10.15 -19.78 -7.69
CA GLU A 126 -8.99 -20.24 -6.93
C GLU A 126 -7.77 -19.47 -7.42
N PRO A 127 -7.04 -18.81 -6.53
CA PRO A 127 -5.81 -18.18 -6.93
C PRO A 127 -4.98 -19.28 -7.59
N ALA A 128 -4.60 -19.06 -8.82
CA ALA A 128 -3.67 -19.94 -9.48
C ALA A 128 -2.43 -19.98 -8.57
N GLN A 129 -2.24 -21.10 -7.87
CA GLN A 129 -1.25 -21.28 -6.79
C GLN A 129 0.20 -21.02 -7.21
N LYS A 130 0.41 -20.52 -8.43
CA LYS A 130 1.73 -20.22 -8.98
C LYS A 130 2.12 -18.73 -9.09
N ASP A 131 1.17 -17.78 -8.87
CA ASP A 131 1.48 -16.36 -9.09
C ASP A 131 1.31 -15.50 -7.81
N ILE A 132 1.16 -16.11 -6.60
CA ILE A 132 0.66 -15.41 -5.42
C ILE A 132 1.67 -15.30 -4.31
N GLU A 133 2.63 -16.12 -4.35
CA GLU A 133 3.97 -15.87 -3.91
C GLU A 133 4.83 -15.68 -5.19
N GLU A 134 4.78 -14.52 -5.82
CA GLU A 134 6.02 -13.81 -5.84
C GLU A 134 6.27 -13.40 -4.36
N LYS A 135 6.59 -14.40 -3.55
CA LYS A 135 7.94 -14.41 -3.07
C LYS A 135 8.72 -14.04 -4.30
N LEU A 136 9.17 -12.80 -4.37
CA LEU A 136 10.49 -12.57 -4.85
C LEU A 136 11.24 -13.71 -4.15
N ASP A 137 11.42 -14.81 -4.87
CA ASP A 137 12.34 -15.82 -4.40
C ASP A 137 13.66 -15.08 -4.48
N VAL A 138 13.95 -14.35 -3.39
CA VAL A 138 15.18 -13.59 -3.26
C VAL A 138 16.35 -14.55 -3.44
N SER A 139 16.08 -15.85 -3.31
CA SER A 139 17.02 -16.92 -3.61
C SER A 139 17.29 -17.11 -5.13
N GLU A 140 16.45 -16.60 -6.05
CA GLU A 140 16.71 -16.63 -7.50
C GLU A 140 17.32 -15.32 -8.04
N VAL A 141 17.29 -14.23 -7.27
CA VAL A 141 17.94 -12.97 -7.64
C VAL A 141 19.33 -12.94 -7.00
N ASP A 142 20.33 -13.33 -7.74
CA ASP A 142 21.71 -13.19 -7.31
C ASP A 142 22.15 -11.71 -7.41
N LEU A 143 22.15 -11.03 -6.28
CA LEU A 143 22.60 -9.66 -6.14
C LEU A 143 24.06 -9.59 -5.63
N SER A 144 24.78 -10.70 -5.67
CA SER A 144 26.17 -10.79 -5.24
C SER A 144 27.05 -9.80 -5.99
N GLY A 145 27.80 -9.01 -5.23
CA GLY A 145 28.68 -7.96 -5.75
C GLY A 145 27.96 -6.65 -6.11
N LYS A 146 26.64 -6.54 -5.84
CA LYS A 146 25.93 -5.27 -5.88
C LYS A 146 26.17 -4.49 -4.59
N ARG A 147 26.44 -3.21 -4.72
CA ARG A 147 26.68 -2.32 -3.57
C ARG A 147 25.46 -1.46 -3.30
N GLY A 148 25.00 -1.51 -2.06
CA GLY A 148 23.90 -0.70 -1.55
C GLY A 148 24.36 0.26 -0.46
N LEU A 149 23.82 1.47 -0.46
CA LEU A 149 23.95 2.40 0.65
C LEU A 149 22.60 2.43 1.40
N LEU A 150 22.63 2.09 2.70
CA LEU A 150 21.46 2.13 3.58
C LEU A 150 21.53 3.38 4.47
N ALA A 151 20.62 4.34 4.25
CA ALA A 151 20.46 5.52 5.08
C ALA A 151 19.29 5.31 6.04
N GLU A 152 19.60 5.07 7.32
CA GLU A 152 18.64 4.77 8.40
C GLU A 152 19.24 5.24 9.73
N ASP A 153 18.54 6.10 10.45
CA ASP A 153 18.98 6.68 11.72
C ASP A 153 18.70 5.78 12.94
N ASN A 154 17.74 4.88 12.82
CA ASN A 154 17.42 3.92 13.86
C ASN A 154 18.27 2.64 13.72
N ASP A 155 19.07 2.33 14.75
CA ASP A 155 19.97 1.17 14.73
C ASP A 155 19.24 -0.16 14.54
N LEU A 156 18.09 -0.35 15.16
CA LEU A 156 17.31 -1.59 15.06
C LEU A 156 16.75 -1.76 13.65
N ASN A 157 16.19 -0.70 13.06
CA ASN A 157 15.69 -0.73 11.70
C ASN A 157 16.82 -1.00 10.71
N ALA A 158 17.96 -0.35 10.88
CA ALA A 158 19.14 -0.55 10.06
C ALA A 158 19.63 -2.00 10.11
N GLU A 159 19.70 -2.60 11.32
CA GLU A 159 20.12 -3.99 11.50
C GLU A 159 19.17 -4.97 10.80
N VAL A 160 17.85 -4.75 10.93
CA VAL A 160 16.84 -5.58 10.27
C VAL A 160 16.93 -5.44 8.75
N ALA A 161 17.00 -4.20 8.23
CA ALA A 161 17.10 -3.95 6.79
C ALA A 161 18.39 -4.54 6.21
N ALA A 162 19.53 -4.35 6.91
CA ALA A 162 20.81 -4.90 6.49
C ALA A 162 20.76 -6.43 6.41
N ALA A 163 20.19 -7.11 7.41
CA ALA A 163 20.08 -8.56 7.40
C ALA A 163 19.33 -9.10 6.18
N PHE A 164 18.23 -8.43 5.75
CA PHE A 164 17.49 -8.81 4.55
C PHE A 164 18.27 -8.54 3.26
N LEU A 165 18.92 -7.37 3.14
CA LEU A 165 19.64 -6.97 1.94
C LEU A 165 20.92 -7.78 1.76
N GLU A 166 21.66 -8.05 2.84
CA GLU A 166 22.86 -8.92 2.83
C GLU A 166 22.50 -10.38 2.50
N ALA A 167 21.36 -10.87 3.01
CA ALA A 167 20.84 -12.19 2.65
C ALA A 167 20.47 -12.28 1.15
N ALA A 168 20.11 -11.16 0.53
CA ALA A 168 19.87 -11.04 -0.91
C ALA A 168 21.18 -10.89 -1.73
N GLY A 169 22.33 -10.74 -1.09
CA GLY A 169 23.64 -10.68 -1.71
C GLY A 169 24.25 -9.28 -1.86
N PHE A 170 23.62 -8.23 -1.31
CA PHE A 170 24.19 -6.88 -1.33
C PHE A 170 25.42 -6.76 -0.42
N GLU A 171 26.42 -6.01 -0.89
CA GLU A 171 27.45 -5.41 -0.04
C GLU A 171 26.93 -4.05 0.44
N LEU A 172 26.68 -3.88 1.75
CA LEU A 172 26.06 -2.68 2.29
C LEU A 172 27.04 -1.75 3.00
N GLU A 173 26.87 -0.46 2.74
CA GLU A 173 27.38 0.62 3.58
C GLU A 173 26.22 1.32 4.27
N ARG A 174 26.43 1.84 5.49
CA ARG A 174 25.39 2.53 6.25
C ARG A 174 25.72 4.00 6.44
N ALA A 175 24.72 4.84 6.26
CA ALA A 175 24.69 6.25 6.65
C ALA A 175 23.65 6.46 7.76
N LEU A 176 23.95 7.30 8.75
CA LEU A 176 23.08 7.55 9.91
C LEU A 176 22.04 8.66 9.66
N ASN A 177 22.12 9.34 8.53
CA ASN A 177 21.21 10.40 8.13
C ASN A 177 21.38 10.74 6.64
N GLY A 178 20.47 11.55 6.10
CA GLY A 178 20.49 11.92 4.68
C GLY A 178 21.70 12.74 4.27
N GLN A 179 22.26 13.57 5.16
CA GLN A 179 23.47 14.36 4.88
C GLN A 179 24.70 13.45 4.69
N GLU A 180 24.87 12.49 5.57
CA GLU A 180 25.95 11.51 5.47
C GLU A 180 25.82 10.65 4.22
N ALA A 181 24.61 10.19 3.91
CA ALA A 181 24.33 9.47 2.68
C ALA A 181 24.69 10.28 1.43
N PHE A 182 24.32 11.56 1.39
CA PHE A 182 24.67 12.46 0.30
C PHE A 182 26.19 12.63 0.15
N GLU A 183 26.91 12.83 1.27
CA GLU A 183 28.36 12.98 1.27
C GLU A 183 29.04 11.71 0.79
N MET A 184 28.61 10.54 1.24
CA MET A 184 29.13 9.25 0.78
C MET A 184 28.95 9.05 -0.72
N VAL A 185 27.76 9.33 -1.26
CA VAL A 185 27.51 9.21 -2.71
C VAL A 185 28.33 10.23 -3.51
N ARG A 186 28.46 11.47 -3.01
CA ARG A 186 29.25 12.53 -3.68
C ARG A 186 30.73 12.23 -3.73
N ASP A 187 31.30 11.65 -2.65
CA ASP A 187 32.76 11.46 -2.49
C ASP A 187 33.23 10.17 -3.16
N HIS A 188 32.34 9.33 -3.62
CA HIS A 188 32.64 8.16 -4.43
C HIS A 188 32.58 8.44 -5.93
N GLU A 189 33.25 7.60 -6.72
CA GLU A 189 33.17 7.67 -8.19
C GLU A 189 31.76 7.29 -8.68
N PRO A 190 31.30 7.87 -9.80
CA PRO A 190 30.01 7.50 -10.39
C PRO A 190 29.89 5.99 -10.65
N GLY A 191 28.83 5.37 -10.15
CA GLY A 191 28.62 3.92 -10.28
C GLY A 191 29.22 3.09 -9.14
N TYR A 192 29.71 3.72 -8.08
CA TYR A 192 30.17 3.02 -6.87
C TYR A 192 29.02 2.29 -6.15
N CYS A 193 27.86 2.94 -5.98
CA CYS A 193 26.65 2.33 -5.46
C CYS A 193 25.70 1.96 -6.61
N ASP A 194 25.17 0.73 -6.57
CA ASP A 194 24.14 0.26 -7.49
C ASP A 194 22.76 0.73 -7.03
N CYS A 195 22.55 0.90 -5.71
CA CYS A 195 21.27 1.29 -5.12
C CYS A 195 21.46 2.06 -3.81
N VAL A 196 20.57 3.00 -3.52
CA VAL A 196 20.47 3.70 -2.23
C VAL A 196 19.11 3.38 -1.63
N PHE A 197 19.11 2.82 -0.43
CA PHE A 197 17.92 2.61 0.39
C PHE A 197 17.88 3.71 1.43
N MET A 198 16.79 4.49 1.46
CA MET A 198 16.72 5.69 2.28
C MET A 198 15.41 5.77 3.03
N ASP A 199 15.47 5.90 4.37
CA ASP A 199 14.30 6.24 5.15
C ASP A 199 13.80 7.64 4.76
N MET A 200 12.48 7.77 4.70
CA MET A 200 11.82 9.03 4.36
C MET A 200 11.88 10.06 5.51
N GLN A 201 12.00 9.61 6.75
CA GLN A 201 11.91 10.44 7.96
C GLN A 201 13.17 10.32 8.80
N MET A 202 14.21 11.03 8.43
CA MET A 202 15.46 11.09 9.18
C MET A 202 15.71 12.49 9.75
N PRO A 203 16.37 12.63 10.93
CA PRO A 203 16.85 13.92 11.42
C PRO A 203 17.94 14.49 10.49
N VAL A 204 18.13 15.80 10.52
CA VAL A 204 19.16 16.58 9.78
C VAL A 204 18.83 16.76 8.29
N MET A 205 18.60 15.70 7.53
CA MET A 205 18.20 15.77 6.13
C MET A 205 17.38 14.51 5.81
N ASN A 206 16.16 14.69 5.41
CA ASN A 206 15.28 13.61 4.95
C ASN A 206 15.35 13.43 3.43
N ALA A 207 14.78 12.33 2.93
CA ALA A 207 14.81 11.96 1.50
C ALA A 207 14.20 13.01 0.54
N VAL A 208 13.43 13.98 1.05
CA VAL A 208 12.64 14.96 0.27
C VAL A 208 13.22 16.37 0.34
N SER A 209 14.41 16.56 0.93
CA SER A 209 14.99 17.90 1.18
C SER A 209 15.71 18.53 -0.04
N TYR A 210 15.47 18.04 -1.27
CA TYR A 210 15.94 18.61 -2.54
C TYR A 210 14.85 18.68 -3.58
#